data_bf0331bbf50dfe368102a4b3b34b8997
#
_entry.id   bf0331bbf50dfe368102a4b3b34b8997
#
_cell.length_a   1.000
_cell.length_b   1.000
_cell.length_c   1.000
_cell.angle_alpha   90.00
_cell.angle_beta   90.00
_cell.angle_gamma   90.00
#
_symmetry.space_group_name_H-M   'P 1'
#
loop_
_entity.id
_entity.type
_entity.pdbx_description
1 polymer ?
#
loop_
_entity_poly.entity_id
_entity_poly.type
_entity_poly.pdbx_seq_one_letter_code
_entity_poly.pdbx_strand_id
1 'polypeptide(L)'
;FRQWLSLVRIKDEDFMKDTDASYKFTIRFTNFNKINSGRVEYPFSHPEPIDDNRLNLWFFKKLLNPKTPLTDYVDSYYPIMPMVNNNKVYRGKELGNFRFYDQTAFHFDATKFALWLRDSICLPMVNHIKSDVKDIKTNDEGIESLTLDNGDVITGDLFVDCTGFKSLLIGETMKEPFISYDDIIPNNKAWATHVEYTD
;
A
#
# COMPACT_ATOMS: atom_id res chain seq x y z
N PHE A 1 -2.87 4.76 3.08
CA PHE A 1 -3.80 4.92 1.95
C PHE A 1 -5.20 5.28 2.43
N ARG A 2 -5.79 4.56 3.39
CA ARG A 2 -7.13 4.88 3.95
C ARG A 2 -7.21 6.29 4.52
N GLN A 3 -6.22 6.73 5.28
CA GLN A 3 -6.16 8.10 5.79
C GLN A 3 -6.13 9.13 4.66
N TRP A 4 -5.38 8.85 3.60
CA TRP A 4 -5.35 9.70 2.42
C TRP A 4 -6.71 9.75 1.71
N LEU A 5 -7.40 8.63 1.49
CA LEU A 5 -8.75 8.60 0.93
C LEU A 5 -9.71 9.46 1.75
N SER A 6 -9.65 9.34 3.08
CA SER A 6 -10.46 10.15 3.99
C SER A 6 -10.15 11.65 3.87
N LEU A 7 -8.86 12.01 3.77
CA LEU A 7 -8.43 13.40 3.62
C LEU A 7 -8.96 14.03 2.33
N VAL A 8 -8.93 13.30 1.22
CA VAL A 8 -9.43 13.76 -0.08
C VAL A 8 -10.93 13.45 -0.29
N ARG A 9 -11.61 12.91 0.73
CA ARG A 9 -13.05 12.60 0.75
C ARG A 9 -13.51 11.61 -0.31
N ILE A 10 -12.63 10.69 -0.71
CA ILE A 10 -12.95 9.58 -1.62
C ILE A 10 -13.47 8.40 -0.79
N LYS A 11 -14.65 7.90 -1.13
CA LYS A 11 -15.25 6.72 -0.51
C LYS A 11 -14.86 5.44 -1.26
N ASP A 12 -15.00 4.29 -0.60
CA ASP A 12 -14.71 2.99 -1.19
C ASP A 12 -15.53 2.74 -2.47
N GLU A 13 -16.82 3.06 -2.43
CA GLU A 13 -17.74 2.90 -3.54
C GLU A 13 -17.41 3.76 -4.77
N ASP A 14 -16.66 4.86 -4.58
CA ASP A 14 -16.35 5.79 -5.66
C ASP A 14 -15.36 5.19 -6.67
N PHE A 15 -14.44 4.33 -6.21
CA PHE A 15 -13.37 3.80 -7.07
C PHE A 15 -13.31 2.28 -7.18
N MET A 16 -13.81 1.54 -6.19
CA MET A 16 -13.56 0.09 -6.12
C MET A 16 -14.05 -0.68 -7.34
N LYS A 17 -15.22 -0.28 -7.88
CA LYS A 17 -15.79 -0.95 -9.05
C LYS A 17 -14.94 -0.73 -10.31
N ASP A 18 -14.46 0.48 -10.50
CA ASP A 18 -13.75 0.88 -11.74
C ASP A 18 -12.28 0.48 -11.72
N THR A 19 -11.77 0.07 -10.56
CA THR A 19 -10.37 -0.29 -10.34
C THR A 19 -10.17 -1.77 -10.01
N ASP A 20 -11.22 -2.59 -10.16
CA ASP A 20 -11.22 -4.02 -9.77
C ASP A 20 -10.74 -4.22 -8.33
N ALA A 21 -11.08 -3.28 -7.44
CA ALA A 21 -10.60 -3.30 -6.08
C ALA A 21 -11.36 -4.32 -5.22
N SER A 22 -10.62 -4.94 -4.33
CA SER A 22 -11.15 -5.78 -3.26
C SER A 22 -10.52 -5.41 -1.91
N TYR A 23 -11.17 -5.80 -0.81
CA TYR A 23 -10.61 -5.58 0.52
C TYR A 23 -9.49 -6.57 0.80
N LYS A 24 -8.45 -6.08 1.46
CA LYS A 24 -7.30 -6.84 1.92
C LYS A 24 -7.26 -6.82 3.45
N PHE A 25 -7.32 -8.00 4.05
CA PHE A 25 -7.40 -8.15 5.50
C PHE A 25 -6.08 -8.57 6.14
N THR A 26 -5.29 -9.36 5.42
CA THR A 26 -4.03 -9.91 5.92
C THR A 26 -2.96 -9.93 4.82
N ILE A 27 -1.72 -10.12 5.24
CA ILE A 27 -0.65 -10.62 4.39
C ILE A 27 -0.35 -12.05 4.81
N ARG A 28 -0.42 -12.97 3.85
CA ARG A 28 -0.10 -14.38 4.08
C ARG A 28 1.35 -14.66 3.70
N PHE A 29 2.11 -15.15 4.64
CA PHE A 29 3.47 -15.63 4.44
C PHE A 29 3.45 -17.16 4.43
N THR A 30 3.78 -17.76 3.29
CA THR A 30 3.84 -19.24 3.15
C THR A 30 5.29 -19.67 3.06
N ASN A 31 5.69 -20.61 3.90
CA ASN A 31 7.06 -21.14 3.98
C ASN A 31 8.12 -20.05 4.18
N PHE A 32 7.77 -18.95 4.86
CA PHE A 32 8.64 -17.79 5.02
C PHE A 32 9.92 -18.10 5.81
N ASN A 33 9.79 -18.90 6.87
CA ASN A 33 10.95 -19.25 7.71
C ASN A 33 11.77 -20.41 7.11
N LYS A 34 11.11 -21.45 6.61
CA LYS A 34 11.72 -22.61 5.97
C LYS A 34 10.69 -23.34 5.11
N ILE A 35 11.18 -24.17 4.17
CA ILE A 35 10.31 -25.04 3.35
C ILE A 35 9.45 -25.91 4.27
N ASN A 36 8.18 -26.01 3.95
CA ASN A 36 7.18 -26.75 4.72
C ASN A 36 6.91 -26.23 6.15
N SER A 37 7.26 -24.99 6.46
CA SER A 37 6.93 -24.37 7.75
C SER A 37 5.46 -23.98 7.87
N GLY A 38 4.68 -24.12 6.78
CA GLY A 38 3.28 -23.73 6.74
C GLY A 38 3.07 -22.25 6.45
N ARG A 39 1.95 -21.72 6.91
CA ARG A 39 1.56 -20.33 6.68
C ARG A 39 1.49 -19.53 7.99
N VAL A 40 1.74 -18.24 7.87
CA VAL A 40 1.53 -17.24 8.93
C VAL A 40 0.74 -16.10 8.33
N GLU A 41 -0.29 -15.63 9.03
CA GLU A 41 -1.06 -14.44 8.64
C GLU A 41 -0.58 -13.22 9.44
N TYR A 42 -0.48 -12.11 8.76
CA TYR A 42 -0.22 -10.80 9.38
C TYR A 42 -1.44 -9.91 9.13
N PRO A 43 -2.39 -9.83 10.09
CA PRO A 43 -3.60 -9.04 9.95
C PRO A 43 -3.32 -7.53 9.99
N PHE A 44 -4.15 -6.75 9.29
CA PHE A 44 -4.14 -5.30 9.38
C PHE A 44 -4.92 -4.77 10.61
N SER A 45 -5.78 -5.63 11.20
CA SER A 45 -6.50 -5.28 12.42
C SER A 45 -5.63 -5.41 13.67
N HIS A 46 -6.10 -4.83 14.76
CA HIS A 46 -5.49 -5.01 16.07
C HIS A 46 -6.00 -6.29 16.74
N PRO A 47 -5.17 -6.96 17.55
CA PRO A 47 -5.61 -8.11 18.30
C PRO A 47 -6.53 -7.73 19.47
N GLU A 48 -7.39 -8.67 19.88
CA GLU A 48 -8.30 -8.52 21.00
C GLU A 48 -8.17 -9.70 22.01
N PRO A 49 -8.37 -9.48 23.30
CA PRO A 49 -8.42 -8.16 23.94
C PRO A 49 -7.10 -7.40 23.79
N ILE A 50 -7.14 -6.08 23.90
CA ILE A 50 -5.93 -5.25 23.95
C ILE A 50 -5.36 -5.37 25.36
N ASP A 51 -4.56 -6.41 25.56
CA ASP A 51 -3.98 -6.80 26.83
C ASP A 51 -2.56 -7.28 26.58
N ASP A 52 -1.62 -6.79 27.38
CA ASP A 52 -0.20 -7.13 27.27
C ASP A 52 0.11 -8.58 27.62
N ASN A 53 -0.82 -9.28 28.29
CA ASN A 53 -0.63 -10.67 28.70
C ASN A 53 -0.98 -11.70 27.61
N ARG A 54 -1.73 -11.35 26.55
CA ARG A 54 -2.20 -12.33 25.55
C ARG A 54 -1.07 -13.09 24.86
N LEU A 55 0.03 -12.42 24.56
CA LEU A 55 1.20 -13.06 23.92
C LEU A 55 1.82 -14.07 24.90
N ASN A 56 1.93 -13.70 26.18
CA ASN A 56 2.45 -14.55 27.23
C ASN A 56 1.54 -15.78 27.42
N LEU A 57 0.22 -15.58 27.47
CA LEU A 57 -0.75 -16.66 27.60
C LEU A 57 -0.67 -17.64 26.41
N TRP A 58 -0.56 -17.10 25.19
CA TRP A 58 -0.38 -17.95 24.00
C TRP A 58 0.96 -18.69 24.02
N PHE A 59 2.04 -18.02 24.46
CA PHE A 59 3.35 -18.63 24.59
C PHE A 59 3.30 -19.82 25.57
N PHE A 60 2.67 -19.67 26.73
CA PHE A 60 2.48 -20.77 27.67
C PHE A 60 1.62 -21.88 27.09
N LYS A 61 0.53 -21.56 26.38
CA LYS A 61 -0.26 -22.56 25.66
C LYS A 61 0.60 -23.36 24.69
N LYS A 62 1.44 -22.69 23.92
CA LYS A 62 2.35 -23.32 22.96
C LYS A 62 3.43 -24.17 23.63
N LEU A 63 3.95 -23.70 24.76
CA LEU A 63 4.94 -24.43 25.57
C LEU A 63 4.35 -25.73 26.14
N LEU A 64 3.15 -25.67 26.69
CA LEU A 64 2.43 -26.80 27.26
C LEU A 64 1.93 -27.79 26.18
N ASN A 65 1.61 -27.27 25.00
CA ASN A 65 1.21 -28.06 23.84
C ASN A 65 1.99 -27.67 22.59
N PRO A 66 3.18 -28.25 22.38
CA PRO A 66 4.05 -27.93 21.23
C PRO A 66 3.41 -28.15 19.86
N LYS A 67 2.33 -28.95 19.77
CA LYS A 67 1.57 -29.17 18.52
C LYS A 67 0.62 -28.03 18.17
N THR A 68 0.39 -27.06 19.07
CA THR A 68 -0.42 -25.86 18.76
C THR A 68 0.11 -25.17 17.50
N PRO A 69 -0.70 -25.00 16.43
CA PRO A 69 -0.24 -24.34 15.20
C PRO A 69 0.14 -22.88 15.46
N LEU A 70 1.05 -22.32 14.66
CA LEU A 70 1.40 -20.89 14.74
C LEU A 70 0.21 -19.99 14.39
N THR A 71 -0.67 -20.47 13.52
CA THR A 71 -1.90 -19.75 13.14
C THR A 71 -2.88 -19.59 14.31
N ASP A 72 -2.80 -20.44 15.33
CA ASP A 72 -3.69 -20.39 16.50
C ASP A 72 -3.65 -19.04 17.22
N TYR A 73 -2.47 -18.37 17.28
CA TYR A 73 -2.37 -17.06 17.88
C TYR A 73 -3.24 -16.03 17.13
N VAL A 74 -3.10 -16.01 15.82
CA VAL A 74 -3.81 -15.04 14.97
C VAL A 74 -5.31 -15.34 14.95
N ASP A 75 -5.67 -16.61 14.80
CA ASP A 75 -7.07 -17.07 14.77
C ASP A 75 -7.80 -16.80 16.11
N SER A 76 -7.07 -16.83 17.23
CA SER A 76 -7.66 -16.61 18.56
C SER A 76 -7.80 -15.14 18.95
N TYR A 77 -6.91 -14.28 18.48
CA TYR A 77 -6.83 -12.90 18.99
C TYR A 77 -7.19 -11.82 17.98
N TYR A 78 -7.39 -12.15 16.70
CA TYR A 78 -7.72 -11.13 15.70
C TYR A 78 -9.14 -11.30 15.18
N PRO A 79 -10.04 -10.34 15.43
CA PRO A 79 -11.46 -10.44 15.06
C PRO A 79 -11.70 -10.49 13.54
N ILE A 80 -10.72 -10.13 12.74
CA ILE A 80 -10.77 -10.18 11.28
C ILE A 80 -10.62 -11.62 10.74
N MET A 81 -10.02 -12.52 11.50
CA MET A 81 -9.67 -13.87 11.02
C MET A 81 -10.86 -14.74 10.63
N PRO A 82 -12.03 -14.69 11.31
CA PRO A 82 -13.23 -15.37 10.81
C PRO A 82 -13.64 -14.95 9.40
N MET A 83 -13.46 -13.68 9.04
CA MET A 83 -13.72 -13.19 7.68
C MET A 83 -12.70 -13.74 6.68
N VAL A 84 -11.41 -13.74 7.05
CA VAL A 84 -10.32 -14.31 6.24
C VAL A 84 -10.52 -15.81 6.00
N ASN A 85 -10.75 -16.57 7.07
CA ASN A 85 -10.86 -18.03 7.01
C ASN A 85 -12.11 -18.53 6.25
N ASN A 86 -13.14 -17.69 6.16
CA ASN A 86 -14.39 -18.02 5.46
C ASN A 86 -14.57 -17.27 4.14
N ASN A 87 -13.58 -16.50 3.70
CA ASN A 87 -13.66 -15.65 2.51
C ASN A 87 -14.92 -14.77 2.49
N LYS A 88 -15.21 -14.10 3.62
CA LYS A 88 -16.40 -13.28 3.82
C LYS A 88 -16.02 -11.87 4.22
N VAL A 89 -16.92 -10.93 3.92
CA VAL A 89 -16.81 -9.52 4.34
C VAL A 89 -18.00 -9.18 5.21
N TYR A 90 -17.74 -8.64 6.39
CA TYR A 90 -18.74 -8.05 7.27
C TYR A 90 -18.48 -6.57 7.44
N ARG A 91 -19.38 -5.74 6.93
CA ARG A 91 -19.31 -4.27 6.98
C ARG A 91 -20.30 -3.68 7.99
N GLY A 92 -20.86 -4.49 8.87
CA GLY A 92 -21.80 -4.06 9.89
C GLY A 92 -21.14 -3.29 11.04
N LYS A 93 -21.92 -3.05 12.08
CA LYS A 93 -21.43 -2.43 13.31
C LYS A 93 -20.38 -3.30 13.97
N GLU A 94 -19.55 -2.67 14.74
CA GLU A 94 -18.33 -3.12 15.37
C GLU A 94 -18.35 -4.56 15.94
N LEU A 95 -17.31 -5.29 15.66
CA LEU A 95 -16.98 -6.55 16.33
C LEU A 95 -15.89 -6.20 17.36
N GLY A 96 -16.26 -6.00 18.61
CA GLY A 96 -15.33 -5.53 19.65
C GLY A 96 -14.69 -4.18 19.27
N ASN A 97 -13.37 -4.09 19.29
CA ASN A 97 -12.61 -2.90 18.88
C ASN A 97 -12.30 -2.88 17.37
N PHE A 98 -12.78 -3.85 16.60
CA PHE A 98 -12.55 -3.88 15.16
C PHE A 98 -13.30 -2.74 14.46
N ARG A 99 -12.56 -1.99 13.68
CA ARG A 99 -13.06 -0.89 12.85
C ARG A 99 -12.77 -1.22 11.40
N PHE A 100 -13.78 -1.64 10.65
CA PHE A 100 -13.62 -2.09 9.27
C PHE A 100 -12.82 -1.11 8.42
N TYR A 101 -13.18 0.16 8.46
CA TYR A 101 -12.55 1.19 7.62
C TYR A 101 -11.13 1.55 8.05
N ASP A 102 -10.78 1.37 9.30
CA ASP A 102 -9.45 1.73 9.82
C ASP A 102 -8.45 0.56 9.75
N GLN A 103 -8.97 -0.66 9.74
CA GLN A 103 -8.18 -1.88 9.92
C GLN A 103 -8.21 -2.80 8.69
N THR A 104 -8.55 -2.27 7.53
CA THR A 104 -8.50 -2.99 6.26
C THR A 104 -7.70 -2.21 5.23
N ALA A 105 -7.13 -2.92 4.27
CA ALA A 105 -6.46 -2.35 3.12
C ALA A 105 -7.19 -2.75 1.83
N PHE A 106 -6.57 -2.48 0.69
CA PHE A 106 -7.12 -2.84 -0.62
C PHE A 106 -6.10 -3.59 -1.46
N HIS A 107 -6.62 -4.45 -2.32
CA HIS A 107 -6.02 -4.82 -3.59
C HIS A 107 -6.77 -4.08 -4.69
N PHE A 108 -6.08 -3.45 -5.60
CA PHE A 108 -6.67 -2.82 -6.78
C PHE A 108 -5.66 -2.78 -7.94
N ASP A 109 -6.16 -2.64 -9.15
CA ASP A 109 -5.33 -2.35 -10.31
C ASP A 109 -4.81 -0.92 -10.22
N ALA A 110 -3.50 -0.76 -10.02
CA ALA A 110 -2.87 0.54 -9.83
C ALA A 110 -3.00 1.44 -11.07
N THR A 111 -2.98 0.86 -12.27
CA THR A 111 -3.16 1.61 -13.52
C THR A 111 -4.57 2.12 -13.65
N LYS A 112 -5.57 1.25 -13.39
CA LYS A 112 -6.98 1.66 -13.39
C LYS A 112 -7.24 2.73 -12.34
N PHE A 113 -6.68 2.59 -11.14
CA PHE A 113 -6.82 3.60 -10.10
C PHE A 113 -6.21 4.95 -10.50
N ALA A 114 -5.03 4.95 -11.10
CA ALA A 114 -4.38 6.17 -11.59
C ALA A 114 -5.22 6.87 -12.67
N LEU A 115 -5.76 6.10 -13.63
CA LEU A 115 -6.65 6.63 -14.67
C LEU A 115 -7.95 7.16 -14.06
N TRP A 116 -8.59 6.40 -13.18
CA TRP A 116 -9.79 6.84 -12.49
C TRP A 116 -9.57 8.13 -11.70
N LEU A 117 -8.47 8.21 -10.93
CA LEU A 117 -8.11 9.39 -10.15
C LEU A 117 -7.89 10.61 -11.05
N ARG A 118 -7.15 10.42 -12.16
CA ARG A 118 -6.95 11.48 -13.16
C ARG A 118 -8.29 11.99 -13.68
N ASP A 119 -9.13 11.08 -14.18
CA ASP A 119 -10.33 11.46 -14.95
C ASP A 119 -11.47 11.96 -14.07
N SER A 120 -11.65 11.35 -12.89
CA SER A 120 -12.77 11.66 -12.00
C SER A 120 -12.47 12.77 -11.00
N ILE A 121 -11.19 12.94 -10.59
CA ILE A 121 -10.82 13.85 -9.51
C ILE A 121 -9.92 14.98 -10.01
N CYS A 122 -8.84 14.66 -10.76
CA CYS A 122 -7.80 15.64 -11.04
C CYS A 122 -8.16 16.60 -12.17
N LEU A 123 -8.64 16.09 -13.31
CA LEU A 123 -8.89 16.91 -14.52
C LEU A 123 -9.80 18.13 -14.29
N PRO A 124 -10.80 18.10 -13.40
CA PRO A 124 -11.60 19.28 -13.09
C PRO A 124 -10.84 20.37 -12.32
N MET A 125 -9.69 20.04 -11.72
CA MET A 125 -8.98 20.92 -10.78
C MET A 125 -7.58 21.33 -11.23
N VAL A 126 -7.01 20.63 -12.24
CA VAL A 126 -5.63 20.85 -12.67
C VAL A 126 -5.54 21.01 -14.20
N ASN A 127 -4.53 21.74 -14.65
CA ASN A 127 -4.17 21.76 -16.07
C ASN A 127 -3.30 20.54 -16.39
N HIS A 128 -3.88 19.53 -17.07
CA HIS A 128 -3.19 18.30 -17.43
C HIS A 128 -2.56 18.42 -18.82
N ILE A 129 -1.25 18.39 -18.86
CA ILE A 129 -0.48 18.42 -20.12
C ILE A 129 0.12 17.02 -20.33
N LYS A 130 -0.32 16.37 -21.43
CA LYS A 130 0.21 15.05 -21.82
C LYS A 130 1.35 15.24 -22.81
N SER A 131 2.56 15.38 -22.30
CA SER A 131 3.79 15.54 -23.07
C SER A 131 4.97 15.05 -22.26
N ASP A 132 6.03 14.63 -22.94
CA ASP A 132 7.29 14.31 -22.28
C ASP A 132 8.11 15.57 -22.05
N VAL A 133 8.92 15.57 -21.00
CA VAL A 133 9.89 16.64 -20.70
C VAL A 133 11.12 16.42 -21.55
N LYS A 134 11.40 17.37 -22.44
CA LYS A 134 12.54 17.35 -23.37
C LYS A 134 13.79 18.00 -22.80
N ASP A 135 13.64 19.10 -22.09
CA ASP A 135 14.74 19.87 -21.52
C ASP A 135 14.34 20.53 -20.20
N ILE A 136 15.31 20.74 -19.32
CA ILE A 136 15.10 21.33 -18.00
C ILE A 136 16.14 22.44 -17.82
N LYS A 137 15.65 23.66 -17.67
CA LYS A 137 16.50 24.83 -17.40
C LYS A 137 16.58 25.06 -15.90
N THR A 138 17.80 25.27 -15.40
CA THR A 138 18.08 25.58 -14.00
C THR A 138 18.76 26.93 -13.84
N ASN A 139 18.62 27.50 -12.65
CA ASN A 139 19.35 28.71 -12.21
C ASN A 139 19.89 28.48 -10.78
N ASP A 140 20.40 29.52 -10.13
CA ASP A 140 20.97 29.46 -8.79
C ASP A 140 19.92 29.10 -7.70
N GLU A 141 18.63 29.30 -7.98
CA GLU A 141 17.52 29.02 -7.07
C GLU A 141 16.92 27.59 -7.26
N GLY A 142 17.27 26.93 -8.38
CA GLY A 142 16.78 25.58 -8.68
C GLY A 142 16.28 25.41 -10.11
N ILE A 143 15.14 24.74 -10.31
CA ILE A 143 14.53 24.55 -11.62
C ILE A 143 13.78 25.82 -12.02
N GLU A 144 14.18 26.42 -13.14
CA GLU A 144 13.54 27.59 -13.71
C GLU A 144 12.35 27.22 -14.60
N SER A 145 12.53 26.25 -15.49
CA SER A 145 11.48 25.84 -16.43
C SER A 145 11.70 24.43 -16.98
N LEU A 146 10.60 23.84 -17.46
CA LEU A 146 10.57 22.59 -18.21
C LEU A 146 10.16 22.89 -19.66
N THR A 147 10.93 22.40 -20.62
CA THR A 147 10.54 22.44 -22.04
C THR A 147 9.96 21.08 -22.41
N LEU A 148 8.76 21.06 -22.96
CA LEU A 148 8.07 19.86 -23.38
C LEU A 148 8.39 19.51 -24.85
N ASP A 149 8.12 18.25 -25.25
CA ASP A 149 8.36 17.79 -26.63
C ASP A 149 7.54 18.56 -27.67
N ASN A 150 6.36 19.08 -27.29
CA ASN A 150 5.52 19.92 -28.13
C ASN A 150 6.02 21.38 -28.27
N GLY A 151 7.10 21.71 -27.56
CA GLY A 151 7.71 23.03 -27.54
C GLY A 151 7.18 24.00 -26.47
N ASP A 152 6.17 23.60 -25.71
CA ASP A 152 5.68 24.41 -24.58
C ASP A 152 6.74 24.53 -23.48
N VAL A 153 6.77 25.69 -22.84
CA VAL A 153 7.64 25.96 -21.70
C VAL A 153 6.77 26.13 -20.46
N ILE A 154 7.04 25.29 -19.46
CA ILE A 154 6.33 25.30 -18.19
C ILE A 154 7.21 25.90 -17.11
N THR A 155 6.69 26.91 -16.42
CA THR A 155 7.31 27.55 -15.26
C THR A 155 6.45 27.30 -14.00
N GLY A 156 7.06 27.41 -12.83
CA GLY A 156 6.37 27.25 -11.55
C GLY A 156 7.24 27.70 -10.39
N ASP A 157 6.60 28.00 -9.27
CA ASP A 157 7.27 28.36 -8.01
C ASP A 157 7.75 27.13 -7.25
N LEU A 158 7.18 25.95 -7.57
CA LEU A 158 7.52 24.65 -6.99
C LEU A 158 7.35 23.56 -8.04
N PHE A 159 8.33 22.66 -8.11
CA PHE A 159 8.27 21.45 -8.94
C PHE A 159 8.26 20.21 -8.05
N VAL A 160 7.29 19.31 -8.29
CA VAL A 160 7.19 18.04 -7.58
C VAL A 160 7.57 16.91 -8.54
N ASP A 161 8.70 16.25 -8.26
CA ASP A 161 9.22 15.16 -9.08
C ASP A 161 8.49 13.84 -8.79
N CYS A 162 7.58 13.46 -9.66
CA CYS A 162 6.85 12.19 -9.62
C CYS A 162 7.30 11.21 -10.72
N THR A 163 8.53 11.34 -11.24
CA THR A 163 9.06 10.50 -12.33
C THR A 163 9.54 9.12 -11.90
N GLY A 164 9.26 8.74 -10.66
CA GLY A 164 9.62 7.43 -10.10
C GLY A 164 11.13 7.23 -9.94
N PHE A 165 11.63 6.05 -10.21
CA PHE A 165 13.06 5.71 -10.07
C PHE A 165 13.97 6.47 -11.03
N LYS A 166 13.41 7.09 -12.08
CA LYS A 166 14.17 7.96 -12.98
C LYS A 166 14.67 9.21 -12.25
N SER A 167 13.87 9.72 -11.31
CA SER A 167 14.22 10.91 -10.51
C SER A 167 14.74 12.05 -11.38
N LEU A 168 13.96 12.41 -12.41
CA LEU A 168 14.36 13.28 -13.50
C LEU A 168 14.77 14.67 -13.02
N LEU A 169 14.01 15.25 -12.10
CA LEU A 169 14.28 16.60 -11.61
C LEU A 169 15.31 16.58 -10.49
N ILE A 170 15.06 15.85 -9.42
CA ILE A 170 15.90 15.91 -8.22
C ILE A 170 17.23 15.15 -8.40
N GLY A 171 17.20 13.97 -9.04
CA GLY A 171 18.38 13.14 -9.23
C GLY A 171 19.17 13.49 -10.48
N GLU A 172 18.54 13.41 -11.66
CA GLU A 172 19.25 13.62 -12.93
C GLU A 172 19.62 15.08 -13.18
N THR A 173 18.74 16.03 -12.87
CA THR A 173 18.97 17.46 -13.14
C THR A 173 19.69 18.14 -12.00
N MET A 174 19.13 18.07 -10.78
CA MET A 174 19.69 18.78 -9.61
C MET A 174 20.89 18.05 -9.00
N LYS A 175 21.17 16.80 -9.42
CA LYS A 175 22.31 15.99 -8.96
C LYS A 175 22.27 15.69 -7.45
N GLU A 176 21.08 15.69 -6.84
CA GLU A 176 20.97 15.28 -5.45
C GLU A 176 21.35 13.81 -5.33
N PRO A 177 22.29 13.44 -4.46
CA PRO A 177 22.80 12.08 -4.38
C PRO A 177 21.78 11.12 -3.80
N PHE A 178 21.66 9.93 -4.41
CA PHE A 178 20.91 8.82 -3.83
C PHE A 178 21.69 8.20 -2.67
N ILE A 179 21.06 8.12 -1.50
CA ILE A 179 21.64 7.46 -0.33
C ILE A 179 21.14 6.03 -0.26
N SER A 180 22.05 5.05 -0.45
CA SER A 180 21.72 3.63 -0.35
C SER A 180 21.55 3.21 1.12
N TYR A 181 20.59 2.31 1.35
CA TYR A 181 20.37 1.62 2.63
C TYR A 181 20.61 0.10 2.50
N ASP A 182 21.37 -0.34 1.48
CA ASP A 182 21.57 -1.77 1.18
C ASP A 182 22.24 -2.55 2.32
N ASP A 183 23.04 -1.89 3.14
CA ASP A 183 23.68 -2.45 4.33
C ASP A 183 22.70 -2.71 5.48
N ILE A 184 21.55 -2.03 5.50
CA ILE A 184 20.49 -2.17 6.51
C ILE A 184 19.29 -2.92 5.93
N ILE A 185 18.90 -2.61 4.70
CA ILE A 185 17.75 -3.18 3.99
C ILE A 185 18.22 -3.75 2.65
N PRO A 186 18.70 -5.02 2.63
CA PRO A 186 19.32 -5.58 1.43
C PRO A 186 18.34 -5.97 0.31
N ASN A 187 17.03 -5.95 0.59
CA ASN A 187 16.00 -6.31 -0.38
C ASN A 187 15.73 -5.15 -1.33
N ASN A 188 16.26 -5.23 -2.55
CA ASN A 188 16.15 -4.17 -3.55
C ASN A 188 15.36 -4.55 -4.81
N LYS A 189 14.81 -5.76 -4.86
CA LYS A 189 14.02 -6.25 -5.99
C LYS A 189 12.82 -7.07 -5.51
N ALA A 190 11.71 -6.96 -6.25
CA ALA A 190 10.53 -7.78 -6.05
C ALA A 190 9.97 -8.23 -7.41
N TRP A 191 9.32 -9.38 -7.42
CA TRP A 191 8.53 -9.87 -8.55
C TRP A 191 7.06 -9.81 -8.15
N ALA A 192 6.25 -9.16 -8.98
CA ALA A 192 4.81 -9.11 -8.81
C ALA A 192 4.15 -9.71 -10.05
N THR A 193 3.14 -10.54 -9.84
CA THR A 193 2.34 -11.12 -10.93
C THR A 193 0.89 -11.24 -10.52
N HIS A 194 0.00 -11.22 -11.51
CA HIS A 194 -1.39 -11.54 -11.33
C HIS A 194 -1.56 -13.07 -11.45
N VAL A 195 -2.35 -13.63 -10.56
CA VAL A 195 -2.76 -15.02 -10.61
C VAL A 195 -4.27 -15.08 -10.53
N GLU A 196 -4.87 -16.06 -11.21
CA GLU A 196 -6.31 -16.30 -11.10
C GLU A 196 -6.67 -16.75 -9.69
N TYR A 197 -7.87 -16.41 -9.25
CA TYR A 197 -8.40 -16.93 -8.01
C TYR A 197 -8.61 -18.43 -8.15
N THR A 198 -8.05 -19.18 -7.22
CA THR A 198 -8.39 -20.61 -7.04
C THR A 198 -9.47 -20.69 -5.98
N ASP A 199 -10.62 -21.28 -6.34
CA ASP A 199 -11.74 -21.54 -5.43
C ASP A 199 -11.33 -22.44 -4.25
#